data_d187f285abbe2aa5177acfd75ec0e442
#
_entry.id   d187f285abbe2aa5177acfd75ec0e442
#
_cell.length_a   1.000
_cell.length_b   1.000
_cell.length_c   1.000
_cell.angle_alpha   90.00
_cell.angle_beta   90.00
_cell.angle_gamma   90.00
#
_symmetry.space_group_name_H-M   'P 1'
#
loop_
_entity.id
_entity.type
_entity.pdbx_description
1 polymer ?
#
loop_
_entity_poly.entity_id
_entity_poly.type
_entity_poly.pdbx_seq_one_letter_code
_entity_poly.pdbx_strand_id
1 'polypeptide(L)'
;MNHSQLSDACRHRHQSDHECEKLEIPKPRMAATQKLVRDIVDAKAGGAASKGRKGAKSSRTAAKVALMKLKMHADGDKSLPQTERTYFQVYLPKGSQEKSKAMFFCLRWSIGKVVDVAASLAGLRNENNKLTAKKLRLCHVPSGEALPLDHTLERWITKEECPLYNGGNVILEYLNEEEQFVKDVDSYLE
;
A
#
# COMPACT_ATOMS: atom_id res chain seq x y z
N MET A 1 58.66 20.64 8.78
CA MET A 1 57.81 19.63 8.07
C MET A 1 57.13 20.34 6.92
N ASN A 2 57.47 19.97 5.71
CA ASN A 2 57.22 20.77 4.52
C ASN A 2 55.78 20.70 4.02
N HIS A 3 55.15 21.85 3.91
CA HIS A 3 53.79 22.03 3.38
C HIS A 3 53.64 21.69 1.89
N SER A 4 54.71 21.29 1.18
CA SER A 4 54.69 20.98 -0.23
C SER A 4 54.23 19.59 -0.61
N GLN A 5 54.14 18.63 0.34
CA GLN A 5 53.76 17.23 0.02
C GLN A 5 52.25 16.99 0.00
N LEU A 6 51.44 17.91 0.52
CA LEU A 6 49.97 17.76 0.55
C LEU A 6 49.28 18.26 -0.75
N SER A 7 49.99 19.07 -1.54
CA SER A 7 49.43 19.62 -2.80
C SER A 7 49.51 18.66 -3.98
N ASP A 8 50.46 17.71 -3.96
CA ASP A 8 50.63 16.78 -5.10
C ASP A 8 49.61 15.64 -5.09
N ALA A 9 49.10 15.21 -3.96
CA ALA A 9 48.08 14.17 -3.87
C ALA A 9 46.72 14.57 -4.47
N CYS A 10 46.44 15.88 -4.54
CA CYS A 10 45.17 16.37 -5.12
C CYS A 10 45.24 16.54 -6.64
N ARG A 11 46.41 16.70 -7.24
CA ARG A 11 46.59 16.92 -8.69
C ARG A 11 46.41 15.66 -9.52
N HIS A 12 46.56 14.47 -8.91
CA HIS A 12 46.42 13.19 -9.60
C HIS A 12 45.04 12.53 -9.42
N ARG A 13 44.06 13.32 -9.05
CA ARG A 13 42.71 12.79 -8.76
C ARG A 13 41.91 12.43 -10.01
N HIS A 14 42.15 13.09 -11.13
CA HIS A 14 41.47 12.84 -12.40
C HIS A 14 42.49 12.50 -13.48
N GLN A 15 42.19 11.52 -14.29
CA GLN A 15 43.04 11.05 -15.40
C GLN A 15 43.32 12.15 -16.46
N SER A 16 42.44 13.15 -16.57
CA SER A 16 42.59 14.30 -17.43
C SER A 16 43.67 15.29 -16.98
N ASP A 17 44.12 15.20 -15.71
CA ASP A 17 45.03 16.17 -15.14
C ASP A 17 46.51 15.78 -15.27
N HIS A 18 46.78 14.60 -15.82
CA HIS A 18 48.13 14.10 -16.09
C HIS A 18 48.11 13.06 -17.22
N GLU A 19 49.13 13.09 -18.07
CA GLU A 19 49.34 12.11 -19.13
C GLU A 19 49.90 10.79 -18.57
N CYS A 20 49.02 9.91 -18.08
CA CYS A 20 49.40 8.63 -17.50
C CYS A 20 49.34 7.52 -18.58
N GLU A 21 50.42 7.31 -19.32
CA GLU A 21 50.49 6.30 -20.37
C GLU A 21 50.34 4.83 -19.94
N LYS A 22 50.37 4.57 -18.63
CA LYS A 22 50.33 3.20 -18.05
C LYS A 22 48.99 2.80 -17.42
N LEU A 23 47.97 3.66 -17.42
CA LEU A 23 46.65 3.31 -16.91
C LEU A 23 45.79 2.80 -18.09
N GLU A 24 45.53 1.51 -18.12
CA GLU A 24 44.48 0.97 -18.97
C GLU A 24 43.16 1.69 -18.62
N ILE A 25 42.54 2.32 -19.61
CA ILE A 25 41.23 2.96 -19.46
C ILE A 25 40.27 1.87 -18.95
N PRO A 26 39.77 1.96 -17.72
CA PRO A 26 38.82 0.96 -17.23
C PRO A 26 37.60 1.02 -18.13
N LYS A 27 37.33 -0.08 -18.84
CA LYS A 27 36.10 -0.22 -19.65
C LYS A 27 34.93 0.14 -18.75
N PRO A 28 34.03 1.04 -19.19
CA PRO A 28 32.95 1.50 -18.36
C PRO A 28 32.16 0.29 -17.84
N ARG A 29 32.05 0.14 -16.53
CA ARG A 29 31.37 -0.97 -15.84
C ARG A 29 29.94 -1.20 -16.35
N MET A 30 29.39 -0.20 -17.03
CA MET A 30 28.05 -0.24 -17.62
C MET A 30 27.96 -0.84 -19.02
N ALA A 31 29.06 -1.10 -19.72
CA ALA A 31 29.03 -1.60 -21.10
C ALA A 31 28.38 -2.99 -21.20
N ALA A 32 28.67 -3.88 -20.25
CA ALA A 32 28.04 -5.20 -20.19
C ALA A 32 26.54 -5.11 -19.87
N THR A 33 26.15 -4.21 -18.96
CA THR A 33 24.76 -3.98 -18.60
C THR A 33 23.98 -3.31 -19.73
N GLN A 34 24.59 -2.37 -20.44
CA GLN A 34 23.98 -1.73 -21.62
C GLN A 34 23.78 -2.72 -22.76
N LYS A 35 24.75 -3.62 -22.99
CA LYS A 35 24.60 -4.70 -23.97
C LYS A 35 23.46 -5.64 -23.60
N LEU A 36 23.39 -6.06 -22.33
CA LEU A 36 22.32 -6.92 -21.82
C LEU A 36 20.93 -6.25 -21.96
N VAL A 37 20.84 -4.96 -21.68
CA VAL A 37 19.59 -4.20 -21.83
C VAL A 37 19.20 -4.09 -23.31
N ARG A 38 20.14 -3.84 -24.23
CA ARG A 38 19.88 -3.86 -25.68
C ARG A 38 19.41 -5.22 -26.15
N ASP A 39 20.11 -6.29 -25.78
CA ASP A 39 19.75 -7.65 -26.14
C ASP A 39 18.34 -8.04 -25.65
N ILE A 40 17.93 -7.56 -24.47
CA ILE A 40 16.58 -7.75 -23.92
C ILE A 40 15.53 -6.91 -24.70
N VAL A 41 15.87 -5.69 -25.09
CA VAL A 41 14.97 -4.81 -25.85
C VAL A 41 14.79 -5.34 -27.27
N ASP A 42 15.87 -5.75 -27.92
CA ASP A 42 15.85 -6.29 -29.28
C ASP A 42 15.14 -7.67 -29.34
N ALA A 43 15.33 -8.51 -28.35
CA ALA A 43 14.58 -9.76 -28.19
C ALA A 43 13.07 -9.55 -27.98
N LYS A 44 12.67 -8.41 -27.40
CA LYS A 44 11.25 -8.02 -27.27
C LYS A 44 10.64 -7.45 -28.54
N ALA A 45 11.44 -6.83 -29.39
CA ALA A 45 10.97 -6.23 -30.65
C ALA A 45 10.75 -7.26 -31.77
N GLY A 46 11.35 -8.44 -31.68
CA GLY A 46 11.30 -9.51 -32.70
C GLY A 46 10.34 -10.69 -32.40
N GLY A 47 9.64 -10.67 -31.28
CA GLY A 47 8.79 -11.79 -30.85
C GLY A 47 7.30 -11.49 -30.94
N ALA A 48 6.62 -12.11 -31.91
CA ALA A 48 5.17 -12.20 -31.96
C ALA A 48 4.60 -12.60 -30.59
N ALA A 49 3.47 -11.95 -30.23
CA ALA A 49 2.75 -12.10 -28.99
C ALA A 49 2.68 -13.54 -28.46
N SER A 50 3.58 -13.94 -27.60
CA SER A 50 3.34 -15.06 -26.72
C SER A 50 2.40 -14.58 -25.61
N LYS A 51 1.16 -15.06 -25.64
CA LYS A 51 0.23 -15.04 -24.50
C LYS A 51 0.86 -15.81 -23.33
N GLY A 52 1.90 -15.23 -22.71
CA GLY A 52 2.57 -15.79 -21.55
C GLY A 52 1.66 -15.66 -20.34
N ARG A 53 1.46 -16.75 -19.64
CA ARG A 53 0.82 -16.92 -18.34
C ARG A 53 0.99 -15.70 -17.45
N LYS A 54 0.10 -14.72 -17.57
CA LYS A 54 -0.14 -13.66 -16.58
C LYS A 54 -0.89 -14.30 -15.40
N GLY A 55 -0.16 -14.93 -14.51
CA GLY A 55 -0.82 -15.60 -13.42
C GLY A 55 -0.42 -15.06 -12.05
N ALA A 56 0.07 -15.88 -11.17
CA ALA A 56 0.26 -15.65 -9.75
C ALA A 56 1.37 -14.63 -9.39
N LYS A 57 2.44 -14.50 -10.17
CA LYS A 57 3.54 -13.55 -9.86
C LYS A 57 3.15 -12.09 -10.06
N SER A 58 2.33 -11.79 -11.06
CA SER A 58 1.83 -10.43 -11.35
C SER A 58 0.84 -9.98 -10.27
N SER A 59 -0.05 -10.85 -9.80
CA SER A 59 -1.03 -10.57 -8.74
C SER A 59 -0.33 -10.23 -7.40
N ARG A 60 0.67 -11.00 -7.01
CA ARG A 60 1.44 -10.73 -5.79
C ARG A 60 2.18 -9.40 -5.83
N THR A 61 2.72 -9.04 -6.97
CA THR A 61 3.40 -7.74 -7.16
C THR A 61 2.41 -6.60 -7.13
N ALA A 62 1.25 -6.75 -7.76
CA ALA A 62 0.18 -5.75 -7.74
C ALA A 62 -0.33 -5.49 -6.31
N ALA A 63 -0.55 -6.54 -5.50
CA ALA A 63 -0.95 -6.42 -4.11
C ALA A 63 0.11 -5.67 -3.26
N LYS A 64 1.41 -5.96 -3.46
CA LYS A 64 2.48 -5.23 -2.78
C LYS A 64 2.52 -3.75 -3.15
N VAL A 65 2.35 -3.43 -4.43
CA VAL A 65 2.31 -2.03 -4.90
C VAL A 65 1.09 -1.30 -4.34
N ALA A 66 -0.08 -1.95 -4.32
CA ALA A 66 -1.29 -1.40 -3.71
C ALA A 66 -1.09 -1.08 -2.22
N LEU A 67 -0.51 -2.02 -1.46
CA LEU A 67 -0.19 -1.80 -0.05
C LEU A 67 0.83 -0.66 0.14
N MET A 68 1.83 -0.54 -0.73
CA MET A 68 2.78 0.59 -0.67
C MET A 68 2.08 1.93 -0.89
N LYS A 69 1.18 2.02 -1.86
CA LYS A 69 0.37 3.23 -2.11
C LYS A 69 -0.50 3.58 -0.90
N LEU A 70 -1.18 2.59 -0.32
CA LEU A 70 -1.96 2.78 0.90
C LEU A 70 -1.09 3.34 2.04
N LYS A 71 0.08 2.78 2.28
CA LYS A 71 1.01 3.25 3.33
C LYS A 71 1.45 4.68 3.15
N MET A 72 1.55 5.16 1.91
CA MET A 72 1.95 6.55 1.62
C MET A 72 0.85 7.57 1.89
N HIS A 73 -0.41 7.19 1.75
CA HIS A 73 -1.55 8.11 1.79
C HIS A 73 -2.51 7.84 2.95
N ALA A 74 -2.29 6.77 3.73
CA ALA A 74 -3.19 6.39 4.79
C ALA A 74 -3.15 7.35 5.98
N ASP A 75 -4.33 7.80 6.38
CA ASP A 75 -4.56 8.56 7.60
C ASP A 75 -4.83 7.62 8.79
N GLY A 76 -4.47 8.05 9.99
CA GLY A 76 -4.69 7.30 11.22
C GLY A 76 -3.94 7.89 12.40
N ASP A 77 -3.99 7.21 13.53
CA ASP A 77 -3.29 7.63 14.73
C ASP A 77 -1.77 7.47 14.57
N LYS A 78 -1.07 8.58 14.40
CA LYS A 78 0.39 8.61 14.20
C LYS A 78 1.19 8.13 15.40
N SER A 79 0.59 8.08 16.58
CA SER A 79 1.22 7.55 17.80
C SER A 79 1.42 6.04 17.77
N LEU A 80 0.67 5.31 16.90
CA LEU A 80 0.81 3.87 16.76
C LEU A 80 2.14 3.48 16.13
N PRO A 81 2.83 2.46 16.66
CA PRO A 81 4.01 1.88 16.04
C PRO A 81 3.69 1.31 14.65
N GLN A 82 4.61 1.43 13.70
CA GLN A 82 4.40 0.92 12.34
C GLN A 82 4.12 -0.60 12.29
N THR A 83 4.67 -1.35 13.23
CA THR A 83 4.50 -2.81 13.35
C THR A 83 3.08 -3.22 13.75
N GLU A 84 2.33 -2.34 14.40
CA GLU A 84 0.96 -2.60 14.85
C GLU A 84 -0.10 -2.03 13.89
N ARG A 85 0.34 -1.34 12.82
CA ARG A 85 -0.57 -0.72 11.85
C ARG A 85 -1.05 -1.72 10.81
N THR A 86 -2.36 -1.77 10.63
CA THR A 86 -3.02 -2.48 9.54
C THR A 86 -3.68 -1.46 8.63
N TYR A 87 -3.42 -1.55 7.35
CA TYR A 87 -3.85 -0.58 6.34
C TYR A 87 -5.02 -1.10 5.54
N PHE A 88 -6.02 -0.24 5.31
CA PHE A 88 -7.19 -0.56 4.50
C PHE A 88 -7.56 0.60 3.59
N GLN A 89 -8.10 0.28 2.42
CA GLN A 89 -8.91 1.22 1.64
C GLN A 89 -10.33 1.16 2.19
N VAL A 90 -10.76 2.22 2.85
CA VAL A 90 -12.09 2.32 3.45
C VAL A 90 -13.01 3.03 2.48
N TYR A 91 -14.00 2.32 1.96
CA TYR A 91 -15.06 2.90 1.16
C TYR A 91 -16.09 3.54 2.07
N LEU A 92 -16.43 4.79 1.79
CA LEU A 92 -17.29 5.59 2.65
C LEU A 92 -18.77 5.44 2.27
N PRO A 93 -19.72 5.79 3.17
CA PRO A 93 -21.14 5.69 2.92
C PRO A 93 -21.59 6.40 1.64
N LYS A 94 -22.59 5.85 0.98
CA LYS A 94 -23.20 6.47 -0.21
C LYS A 94 -23.69 7.88 0.12
N GLY A 95 -23.22 8.87 -0.64
CA GLY A 95 -23.52 10.28 -0.41
C GLY A 95 -22.43 11.06 0.35
N SER A 96 -21.33 10.41 0.73
CA SER A 96 -20.15 11.11 1.25
C SER A 96 -19.46 11.92 0.15
N GLN A 97 -18.70 12.95 0.52
CA GLN A 97 -17.95 13.78 -0.43
C GLN A 97 -16.85 12.99 -1.15
N GLU A 98 -16.22 12.06 -0.45
CA GLU A 98 -15.20 11.18 -0.98
C GLU A 98 -15.78 9.77 -1.11
N LYS A 99 -15.40 9.06 -2.18
CA LYS A 99 -15.82 7.65 -2.37
C LYS A 99 -15.09 6.71 -1.40
N SER A 100 -13.81 6.95 -1.18
CA SER A 100 -12.99 6.09 -0.33
C SER A 100 -11.77 6.83 0.21
N LYS A 101 -11.25 6.35 1.34
CA LYS A 101 -10.08 6.93 2.00
C LYS A 101 -9.14 5.83 2.46
N ALA A 102 -7.83 6.04 2.24
CA ALA A 102 -6.81 5.16 2.79
C ALA A 102 -6.66 5.43 4.29
N MET A 103 -6.80 4.41 5.13
CA MET A 103 -6.71 4.53 6.57
C MET A 103 -5.88 3.40 7.16
N PHE A 104 -5.31 3.63 8.35
CA PHE A 104 -4.65 2.57 9.13
C PHE A 104 -5.16 2.55 10.57
N PHE A 105 -5.20 1.34 11.13
CA PHE A 105 -5.71 1.07 12.47
C PHE A 105 -4.77 0.13 13.21
N CYS A 106 -4.87 0.09 14.54
CA CYS A 106 -4.16 -0.89 15.32
C CYS A 106 -4.81 -2.27 15.19
N LEU A 107 -3.98 -3.29 14.96
CA LEU A 107 -4.41 -4.68 14.85
C LEU A 107 -5.25 -5.16 16.05
N ARG A 108 -4.93 -4.67 17.23
CA ARG A 108 -5.59 -5.05 18.49
C ARG A 108 -6.89 -4.31 18.79
N TRP A 109 -7.24 -3.29 17.99
CA TRP A 109 -8.47 -2.55 18.23
C TRP A 109 -9.70 -3.38 17.93
N SER A 110 -10.75 -3.16 18.75
CA SER A 110 -12.09 -3.67 18.43
C SER A 110 -12.61 -2.98 17.16
N ILE A 111 -13.49 -3.67 16.45
CA ILE A 111 -14.17 -3.11 15.26
C ILE A 111 -14.92 -1.84 15.63
N GLY A 112 -15.54 -1.77 16.82
CA GLY A 112 -16.20 -0.55 17.32
C GLY A 112 -15.24 0.64 17.35
N LYS A 113 -14.04 0.47 17.93
CA LYS A 113 -13.03 1.52 17.94
C LYS A 113 -12.51 1.89 16.54
N VAL A 114 -12.41 0.91 15.66
CA VAL A 114 -12.06 1.17 14.24
C VAL A 114 -13.11 2.03 13.56
N VAL A 115 -14.41 1.73 13.78
CA VAL A 115 -15.52 2.54 13.25
C VAL A 115 -15.50 3.97 13.79
N ASP A 116 -15.24 4.15 15.08
CA ASP A 116 -15.16 5.48 15.71
C ASP A 116 -14.05 6.33 15.11
N VAL A 117 -12.86 5.73 14.96
CA VAL A 117 -11.69 6.41 14.37
C VAL A 117 -11.93 6.68 12.89
N ALA A 118 -12.47 5.71 12.13
CA ALA A 118 -12.77 5.88 10.72
C ALA A 118 -13.81 7.00 10.49
N ALA A 119 -14.85 7.04 11.31
CA ALA A 119 -15.86 8.10 11.27
C ALA A 119 -15.25 9.48 11.53
N SER A 120 -14.37 9.58 12.52
CA SER A 120 -13.66 10.82 12.84
C SER A 120 -12.77 11.29 11.68
N LEU A 121 -11.99 10.38 11.08
CA LEU A 121 -11.10 10.67 9.95
C LEU A 121 -11.85 11.06 8.67
N ALA A 122 -13.05 10.52 8.48
CA ALA A 122 -13.92 10.80 7.33
C ALA A 122 -14.90 11.93 7.57
N GLY A 123 -14.93 12.52 8.76
CA GLY A 123 -15.91 13.57 9.13
C GLY A 123 -17.36 13.07 9.13
N LEU A 124 -17.58 11.78 9.40
CA LEU A 124 -18.90 11.15 9.43
C LEU A 124 -19.53 11.24 10.82
N ARG A 125 -20.84 11.33 10.86
CA ARG A 125 -21.60 11.25 12.12
C ARG A 125 -21.63 9.80 12.61
N ASN A 126 -21.16 9.57 13.82
CA ASN A 126 -21.29 8.28 14.49
C ASN A 126 -22.30 8.40 15.63
N GLU A 127 -23.48 7.89 15.40
CA GLU A 127 -24.59 7.89 16.37
C GLU A 127 -24.91 6.47 16.85
N ASN A 128 -23.92 5.59 16.89
CA ASN A 128 -24.09 4.20 17.30
C ASN A 128 -24.61 4.01 18.74
N ASN A 129 -24.55 5.05 19.58
CA ASN A 129 -25.09 5.09 20.91
C ASN A 129 -26.60 5.42 20.96
N LYS A 130 -27.22 5.85 19.87
CA LYS A 130 -28.65 6.19 19.81
C LYS A 130 -29.44 5.01 19.26
N LEU A 131 -30.48 4.55 19.97
CA LEU A 131 -31.30 3.41 19.55
C LEU A 131 -32.04 3.61 18.22
N THR A 132 -32.47 4.85 17.95
CA THR A 132 -33.29 5.16 16.76
C THR A 132 -32.47 5.51 15.52
N ALA A 133 -31.16 5.66 15.66
CA ALA A 133 -30.28 6.04 14.55
C ALA A 133 -29.75 4.79 13.82
N LYS A 134 -29.54 4.95 12.50
CA LYS A 134 -28.79 3.95 11.75
C LYS A 134 -27.40 3.76 12.34
N LYS A 135 -26.97 2.53 12.41
CA LYS A 135 -25.65 2.17 12.97
C LYS A 135 -24.59 2.23 11.91
N LEU A 136 -23.53 2.98 12.17
CA LEU A 136 -22.35 2.96 11.32
C LEU A 136 -21.61 1.66 11.54
N ARG A 137 -21.44 0.87 10.49
CA ARG A 137 -20.83 -0.47 10.54
C ARG A 137 -19.67 -0.58 9.57
N LEU A 138 -18.67 -1.33 9.98
CA LEU A 138 -17.58 -1.75 9.10
C LEU A 138 -17.98 -3.10 8.48
N CYS A 139 -17.95 -3.18 7.15
CA CYS A 139 -18.39 -4.36 6.42
C CYS A 139 -17.26 -4.95 5.58
N HIS A 140 -17.25 -6.27 5.51
CA HIS A 140 -16.31 -7.04 4.72
C HIS A 140 -16.68 -6.97 3.24
N VAL A 141 -15.74 -6.57 2.37
CA VAL A 141 -16.04 -6.32 0.95
C VAL A 141 -16.53 -7.57 0.20
N PRO A 142 -15.86 -8.75 0.29
CA PRO A 142 -16.30 -9.91 -0.47
C PRO A 142 -17.72 -10.43 -0.10
N SER A 143 -18.09 -10.36 1.18
CA SER A 143 -19.38 -10.89 1.66
C SER A 143 -20.44 -9.82 1.89
N GLY A 144 -20.07 -8.55 2.00
CA GLY A 144 -20.96 -7.48 2.46
C GLY A 144 -21.32 -7.55 3.94
N GLU A 145 -20.84 -8.54 4.69
CA GLU A 145 -21.16 -8.81 6.08
C GLU A 145 -20.68 -7.68 7.00
N ALA A 146 -21.57 -7.21 7.88
CA ALA A 146 -21.21 -6.23 8.90
C ALA A 146 -20.44 -6.91 10.04
N LEU A 147 -19.25 -6.39 10.32
CA LEU A 147 -18.38 -6.93 11.35
C LEU A 147 -18.92 -6.63 12.75
N PRO A 148 -18.98 -7.62 13.68
CA PRO A 148 -19.35 -7.39 15.05
C PRO A 148 -18.43 -6.40 15.74
N LEU A 149 -19.00 -5.42 16.46
CA LEU A 149 -18.24 -4.30 17.05
C LEU A 149 -17.30 -4.73 18.18
N ASP A 150 -17.59 -5.83 18.84
CA ASP A 150 -16.82 -6.42 19.95
C ASP A 150 -15.62 -7.24 19.49
N HIS A 151 -15.61 -7.69 18.23
CA HIS A 151 -14.48 -8.42 17.67
C HIS A 151 -13.28 -7.50 17.44
N THR A 152 -12.06 -8.06 17.51
CA THR A 152 -10.82 -7.34 17.17
C THR A 152 -10.49 -7.49 15.67
N LEU A 153 -9.72 -6.53 15.10
CA LEU A 153 -9.21 -6.66 13.74
C LEU A 153 -8.33 -7.90 13.57
N GLU A 154 -7.53 -8.24 14.58
CA GLU A 154 -6.67 -9.42 14.57
C GLU A 154 -7.47 -10.70 14.33
N ARG A 155 -8.61 -10.86 15.02
CA ARG A 155 -9.50 -12.01 14.83
C ARG A 155 -9.96 -12.17 13.39
N TRP A 156 -10.25 -11.07 12.70
CA TRP A 156 -10.72 -11.10 11.32
C TRP A 156 -9.59 -11.32 10.30
N ILE A 157 -8.37 -10.92 10.63
CA ILE A 157 -7.18 -11.14 9.79
C ILE A 157 -6.71 -12.60 9.89
N THR A 158 -6.85 -13.22 11.06
CA THR A 158 -6.47 -14.61 11.31
C THR A 158 -7.58 -15.63 11.00
N LYS A 159 -8.77 -15.17 10.60
CA LYS A 159 -9.89 -16.02 10.24
C LYS A 159 -9.53 -16.88 9.01
N GLU A 160 -9.82 -18.18 9.06
CA GLU A 160 -9.52 -19.12 7.96
C GLU A 160 -10.40 -18.86 6.73
N GLU A 161 -11.69 -18.57 6.97
CA GLU A 161 -12.67 -18.29 5.92
C GLU A 161 -12.78 -16.78 5.68
N CYS A 162 -12.53 -16.34 4.46
CA CYS A 162 -12.66 -14.94 4.03
C CYS A 162 -12.01 -13.94 4.98
N PRO A 163 -10.69 -14.02 5.21
CA PRO A 163 -10.00 -13.13 6.14
C PRO A 163 -9.91 -11.70 5.60
N LEU A 164 -9.93 -10.73 6.51
CA LEU A 164 -9.41 -9.41 6.21
C LEU A 164 -7.89 -9.50 6.01
N TYR A 165 -7.34 -8.74 5.09
CA TYR A 165 -5.90 -8.72 4.88
C TYR A 165 -5.35 -7.29 4.85
N ASN A 166 -4.12 -7.15 5.27
CA ASN A 166 -3.43 -5.86 5.27
C ASN A 166 -3.25 -5.34 3.82
N GLY A 167 -3.83 -4.19 3.53
CA GLY A 167 -3.93 -3.65 2.19
C GLY A 167 -5.23 -3.98 1.47
N GLY A 168 -6.17 -4.63 2.16
CA GLY A 168 -7.49 -4.95 1.64
C GLY A 168 -8.47 -3.78 1.65
N ASN A 169 -9.66 -4.06 1.15
CA ASN A 169 -10.78 -3.14 1.08
C ASN A 169 -11.81 -3.44 2.16
N VAL A 170 -12.40 -2.42 2.74
CA VAL A 170 -13.52 -2.51 3.68
C VAL A 170 -14.53 -1.41 3.36
N ILE A 171 -15.81 -1.64 3.67
CA ILE A 171 -16.88 -0.65 3.48
C ILE A 171 -17.31 -0.14 4.85
N LEU A 172 -17.49 1.16 4.97
CA LEU A 172 -18.08 1.82 6.11
C LEU A 172 -19.47 2.34 5.66
N GLU A 173 -20.55 1.81 6.26
CA GLU A 173 -21.92 2.15 5.82
C GLU A 173 -22.89 2.23 7.01
N TYR A 174 -23.94 3.04 6.83
CA TYR A 174 -25.05 3.16 7.78
C TYR A 174 -26.09 2.06 7.54
N LEU A 175 -26.16 1.10 8.44
CA LEU A 175 -27.13 0.02 8.40
C LEU A 175 -28.22 0.21 9.45
N ASN A 176 -29.43 -0.28 9.17
CA ASN A 176 -30.46 -0.41 10.19
C ASN A 176 -30.06 -1.51 11.17
N GLU A 177 -30.68 -1.52 12.36
CA GLU A 177 -30.31 -2.47 13.43
C GLU A 177 -30.50 -3.94 13.02
N GLU A 178 -31.46 -4.22 12.14
CA GLU A 178 -31.76 -5.56 11.63
C GLU A 178 -30.90 -5.94 10.41
N GLU A 179 -30.24 -4.98 9.76
CA GLU A 179 -29.44 -5.22 8.57
C GLU A 179 -28.01 -5.65 8.95
N GLN A 180 -27.67 -6.88 8.56
CA GLN A 180 -26.33 -7.44 8.80
C GLN A 180 -25.44 -7.43 7.56
N PHE A 181 -25.97 -7.02 6.42
CA PHE A 181 -25.26 -7.03 5.14
C PHE A 181 -25.49 -5.74 4.37
N VAL A 182 -24.43 -5.28 3.71
CA VAL A 182 -24.54 -4.22 2.69
C VAL A 182 -25.13 -4.82 1.43
N LYS A 183 -26.19 -4.20 0.95
CA LYS A 183 -26.78 -4.51 -0.37
C LYS A 183 -25.89 -3.87 -1.44
N ASP A 184 -25.50 -4.60 -2.45
CA ASP A 184 -24.77 -4.07 -3.61
C ASP A 184 -23.35 -3.55 -3.27
N VAL A 185 -22.47 -4.48 -2.92
CA VAL A 185 -21.06 -4.24 -2.64
C VAL A 185 -20.32 -3.69 -3.85
N ASP A 186 -20.69 -4.12 -5.06
CA ASP A 186 -19.99 -3.76 -6.30
C ASP A 186 -20.09 -2.26 -6.59
N SER A 187 -21.20 -1.62 -6.21
CA SER A 187 -21.39 -0.17 -6.38
C SER A 187 -20.43 0.73 -5.59
N TYR A 188 -19.66 0.16 -4.65
CA TYR A 188 -18.59 0.90 -3.95
C TYR A 188 -17.24 0.77 -4.65
N LEU A 189 -17.08 -0.28 -5.45
CA LEU A 189 -15.79 -0.61 -6.09
C LEU A 189 -15.64 0.04 -7.47
N GLU A 190 -16.74 0.57 -8.04
CA GLU A 190 -16.74 1.38 -9.26
C GLU A 190 -16.24 2.80 -8.99
#